data_6347469dcf638ada525f0c9a86814e7e
#
_entry.id   6347469dcf638ada525f0c9a86814e7e
#
_cell.length_a   1.000
_cell.length_b   1.000
_cell.length_c   1.000
_cell.angle_alpha   90.00
_cell.angle_beta   90.00
_cell.angle_gamma   90.00
#
_symmetry.space_group_name_H-M   'P 1'
#
loop_
_entity.id
_entity.type
_entity.pdbx_description
1 polymer ?
#
loop_
_entity_poly.entity_id
_entity_poly.type
_entity_poly.pdbx_seq_one_letter_code
_entity_poly.pdbx_strand_id
1 'polypeptide(L)'
;MAKVDVGDEAPDFELPGTGGKTYRLSDLRGQNVVLAFYPGDATPTCTAQFCSYRDNGDQLDRIEATVLGISPQSVDSHEHWVQEQSLNLPLLADEDLAVSKDYGVTAWLGPLARFTELKEKETPGGRYVMRSIFVIDGEGIVRYRHVSRTGSTFQSVDDIEQAVAGLA
;
A
#
# COMPACT_ATOMS: atom_id res chain seq x y z
N MET A 1 13.20 -12.92 -8.54
CA MET A 1 12.18 -13.27 -7.56
C MET A 1 10.85 -13.50 -8.26
N ALA A 2 10.15 -14.53 -7.83
CA ALA A 2 8.81 -14.79 -8.33
C ALA A 2 7.88 -13.65 -7.92
N LYS A 3 7.11 -13.15 -8.86
CA LYS A 3 6.13 -12.11 -8.68
C LYS A 3 4.89 -12.72 -8.02
N VAL A 4 4.44 -12.16 -6.91
CA VAL A 4 3.18 -12.58 -6.29
C VAL A 4 2.02 -12.27 -7.22
N ASP A 5 1.17 -13.24 -7.48
CA ASP A 5 0.04 -13.09 -8.39
C ASP A 5 -1.26 -13.60 -7.75
N VAL A 6 -2.36 -13.39 -8.45
CA VAL A 6 -3.67 -13.89 -8.01
C VAL A 6 -3.64 -15.40 -7.91
N GLY A 7 -4.11 -15.93 -6.78
CA GLY A 7 -4.09 -17.35 -6.44
C GLY A 7 -2.91 -17.78 -5.57
N ASP A 8 -1.88 -16.95 -5.45
CA ASP A 8 -0.75 -17.23 -4.58
C ASP A 8 -1.08 -16.91 -3.11
N GLU A 9 -0.41 -17.60 -2.20
CA GLU A 9 -0.41 -17.19 -0.80
C GLU A 9 0.34 -15.85 -0.67
N ALA A 10 -0.28 -14.89 0.00
CA ALA A 10 0.32 -13.58 0.25
C ALA A 10 1.51 -13.74 1.20
N PRO A 11 2.71 -13.25 0.84
CA PRO A 11 3.86 -13.26 1.75
C PRO A 11 3.53 -12.60 3.08
N ASP A 12 3.78 -13.29 4.18
CA ASP A 12 3.59 -12.73 5.51
C ASP A 12 4.63 -11.64 5.78
N PHE A 13 4.27 -10.69 6.62
CA PHE A 13 5.16 -9.62 7.03
C PHE A 13 4.83 -9.14 8.43
N GLU A 14 5.78 -8.47 9.04
CA GLU A 14 5.61 -7.72 10.27
C GLU A 14 6.27 -6.35 10.09
N LEU A 15 5.48 -5.29 10.14
CA LEU A 15 5.95 -3.91 9.94
C LEU A 15 5.45 -2.98 11.05
N PRO A 16 6.30 -2.05 11.51
CA PRO A 16 5.83 -0.99 12.39
C PRO A 16 4.93 -0.03 11.60
N GLY A 17 3.94 0.50 12.26
CA GLY A 17 2.98 1.41 11.65
C GLY A 17 2.54 2.52 12.57
N THR A 18 1.65 3.36 12.07
CA THR A 18 1.06 4.47 12.81
C THR A 18 0.23 3.99 14.00
N GLY A 19 0.05 4.87 14.98
CA GLY A 19 -0.69 4.54 16.20
C GLY A 19 0.12 3.74 17.21
N GLY A 20 1.45 3.69 17.08
CA GLY A 20 2.34 2.96 18.00
C GLY A 20 2.17 1.44 17.93
N LYS A 21 1.72 0.91 16.80
CA LYS A 21 1.41 -0.51 16.62
C LYS A 21 2.36 -1.17 15.63
N THR A 22 2.56 -2.48 15.80
CA THR A 22 3.19 -3.35 14.81
C THR A 22 2.10 -4.19 14.16
N TYR A 23 2.15 -4.31 12.84
CA TYR A 23 1.15 -5.02 12.04
C TYR A 23 1.77 -6.26 11.43
N ARG A 24 1.14 -7.41 11.64
CA ARG A 24 1.52 -8.68 11.03
C ARG A 24 0.36 -9.19 10.18
N LEU A 25 0.63 -9.54 8.93
CA LEU A 25 -0.44 -9.98 8.01
C LEU A 25 -1.14 -11.25 8.51
N SER A 26 -0.38 -12.21 9.04
CA SER A 26 -0.95 -13.47 9.55
C SER A 26 -1.90 -13.28 10.75
N ASP A 27 -1.79 -12.18 11.49
CA ASP A 27 -2.72 -11.85 12.57
C ASP A 27 -4.10 -11.39 12.05
N LEU A 28 -4.20 -11.09 10.77
CA LEU A 28 -5.43 -10.65 10.12
C LEU A 28 -6.17 -11.78 9.38
N ARG A 29 -5.79 -13.02 9.61
CA ARG A 29 -6.52 -14.19 9.07
C ARG A 29 -7.97 -14.17 9.52
N GLY A 30 -8.87 -14.55 8.63
CA GLY A 30 -10.32 -14.44 8.84
C GLY A 30 -10.93 -13.12 8.40
N GLN A 31 -10.10 -12.17 7.98
CA GLN A 31 -10.52 -10.86 7.44
C GLN A 31 -10.02 -10.68 6.02
N ASN A 32 -10.76 -9.92 5.22
CA ASN A 32 -10.25 -9.42 3.95
C ASN A 32 -9.30 -8.25 4.22
N VAL A 33 -8.15 -8.25 3.56
CA VAL A 33 -7.11 -7.22 3.74
C VAL A 33 -6.80 -6.58 2.39
N VAL A 34 -6.75 -5.26 2.38
CA VAL A 34 -6.31 -4.47 1.22
C VAL A 34 -4.94 -3.87 1.54
N LEU A 35 -3.92 -4.23 0.77
CA LEU A 35 -2.61 -3.62 0.86
C LEU A 35 -2.46 -2.58 -0.23
N ALA A 36 -2.22 -1.33 0.17
CA ALA A 36 -1.98 -0.20 -0.73
C ALA A 36 -0.51 0.19 -0.65
N PHE A 37 0.31 -0.34 -1.56
CA PHE A 37 1.71 0.07 -1.70
C PHE A 37 1.77 1.40 -2.44
N TYR A 38 2.57 2.34 -1.95
CA TYR A 38 2.74 3.66 -2.56
C TYR A 38 4.19 4.16 -2.41
N PRO A 39 4.65 5.06 -3.32
CA PRO A 39 6.05 5.48 -3.35
C PRO A 39 6.51 6.29 -2.15
N GLY A 40 5.65 7.10 -1.56
CA GLY A 40 6.04 7.90 -0.40
C GLY A 40 5.03 8.95 0.02
N ASP A 41 5.12 9.34 1.29
CA ASP A 41 4.26 10.34 1.91
C ASP A 41 4.37 11.70 1.20
N ALA A 42 3.29 12.46 1.21
CA ALA A 42 3.21 13.83 0.74
C ALA A 42 3.53 14.06 -0.77
N THR A 43 3.65 13.00 -1.58
CA THR A 43 3.67 13.19 -3.04
C THR A 43 2.27 13.59 -3.54
N PRO A 44 2.15 14.37 -4.65
CA PRO A 44 0.84 14.82 -5.13
C PRO A 44 -0.14 13.66 -5.41
N THR A 45 0.31 12.61 -6.11
CA THR A 45 -0.55 11.48 -6.45
C THR A 45 -0.90 10.63 -5.23
N CYS A 46 0.06 10.41 -4.31
CA CYS A 46 -0.21 9.68 -3.06
C CYS A 46 -1.19 10.46 -2.18
N THR A 47 -1.04 11.77 -2.09
CA THR A 47 -1.96 12.64 -1.34
C THR A 47 -3.37 12.54 -1.93
N ALA A 48 -3.52 12.63 -3.26
CA ALA A 48 -4.81 12.47 -3.92
C ALA A 48 -5.46 11.11 -3.62
N GLN A 49 -4.67 10.03 -3.67
CA GLN A 49 -5.14 8.68 -3.38
C GLN A 49 -5.65 8.55 -1.94
N PHE A 50 -4.82 8.88 -0.97
CA PHE A 50 -5.15 8.66 0.44
C PHE A 50 -6.20 9.65 0.96
N CYS A 51 -6.25 10.88 0.45
CA CYS A 51 -7.33 11.80 0.73
C CYS A 51 -8.67 11.31 0.14
N SER A 52 -8.64 10.69 -1.04
CA SER A 52 -9.82 10.03 -1.61
C SER A 52 -10.31 8.89 -0.69
N TYR A 53 -9.40 8.07 -0.16
CA TYR A 53 -9.75 6.99 0.77
C TYR A 53 -10.32 7.55 2.09
N ARG A 54 -9.73 8.62 2.62
CA ARG A 54 -10.26 9.34 3.79
C ARG A 54 -11.68 9.84 3.56
N ASP A 55 -11.89 10.52 2.43
CA ASP A 55 -13.18 11.17 2.11
C ASP A 55 -14.29 10.15 1.83
N ASN A 56 -13.93 8.91 1.48
CA ASN A 56 -14.84 7.80 1.25
C ASN A 56 -14.72 6.71 2.34
N GLY A 57 -14.35 7.11 3.55
CA GLY A 57 -14.17 6.18 4.68
C GLY A 57 -15.40 5.33 4.99
N ASP A 58 -16.60 5.93 4.91
CA ASP A 58 -17.86 5.21 5.12
C ASP A 58 -18.06 4.07 4.11
N GLN A 59 -17.61 4.25 2.87
CA GLN A 59 -17.65 3.21 1.85
C GLN A 59 -16.64 2.11 2.16
N LEU A 60 -15.43 2.48 2.57
CA LEU A 60 -14.41 1.52 2.99
C LEU A 60 -14.85 0.70 4.20
N ASP A 61 -15.51 1.33 5.18
CA ASP A 61 -16.02 0.63 6.35
C ASP A 61 -17.09 -0.42 5.99
N ARG A 62 -17.91 -0.14 4.97
CA ARG A 62 -18.96 -1.07 4.52
C ARG A 62 -18.44 -2.30 3.78
N ILE A 63 -17.24 -2.26 3.21
CA ILE A 63 -16.69 -3.41 2.46
C ILE A 63 -16.06 -4.47 3.36
N GLU A 64 -16.08 -4.27 4.67
CA GLU A 64 -15.57 -5.22 5.66
C GLU A 64 -14.14 -5.70 5.37
N ALA A 65 -13.29 -4.77 4.91
CA ALA A 65 -11.89 -5.03 4.64
C ALA A 65 -11.00 -4.09 5.45
N THR A 66 -9.89 -4.62 5.95
CA THR A 66 -8.85 -3.82 6.60
C THR A 66 -7.92 -3.25 5.53
N VAL A 67 -7.82 -1.93 5.44
CA VAL A 67 -6.95 -1.25 4.47
C VAL A 67 -5.67 -0.81 5.17
N LEU A 68 -4.52 -1.22 4.64
CA LEU A 68 -3.19 -0.86 5.14
C LEU A 68 -2.39 -0.19 4.03
N GLY A 69 -1.86 1.01 4.30
CA GLY A 69 -0.90 1.66 3.41
C GLY A 69 0.51 1.19 3.73
N ILE A 70 1.33 0.95 2.72
CA ILE A 70 2.73 0.51 2.88
C ILE A 70 3.64 1.36 2.00
N SER A 71 4.65 1.99 2.60
CA SER A 71 5.66 2.76 1.87
C SER A 71 7.02 2.68 2.55
N PRO A 72 8.10 3.09 1.86
CA PRO A 72 9.45 3.06 2.43
C PRO A 72 9.76 4.18 3.41
N GLN A 73 8.83 5.06 3.70
CA GLN A 73 9.04 6.15 4.65
C GLN A 73 8.99 5.62 6.09
N SER A 74 9.58 6.38 7.02
CA SER A 74 9.59 6.04 8.44
C SER A 74 8.21 6.18 9.10
N VAL A 75 8.03 5.55 10.25
CA VAL A 75 6.81 5.73 11.06
C VAL A 75 6.60 7.20 11.41
N ASP A 76 7.67 7.94 11.76
CA ASP A 76 7.56 9.37 12.08
C ASP A 76 7.05 10.18 10.89
N SER A 77 7.52 9.89 9.67
CA SER A 77 6.99 10.50 8.45
C SER A 77 5.52 10.19 8.26
N HIS A 78 5.13 8.94 8.44
CA HIS A 78 3.73 8.50 8.34
C HIS A 78 2.83 9.20 9.36
N GLU A 79 3.26 9.28 10.62
CA GLU A 79 2.50 9.96 11.67
C GLU A 79 2.30 11.45 11.34
N HIS A 80 3.33 12.11 10.86
CA HIS A 80 3.24 13.52 10.44
C HIS A 80 2.22 13.68 9.30
N TRP A 81 2.31 12.84 8.27
CA TRP A 81 1.41 12.90 7.13
C TRP A 81 -0.04 12.54 7.49
N VAL A 82 -0.24 11.56 8.36
CA VAL A 82 -1.57 11.22 8.91
C VAL A 82 -2.19 12.44 9.60
N GLN A 83 -1.43 13.15 10.43
CA GLN A 83 -1.91 14.34 11.12
C GLN A 83 -2.19 15.49 10.15
N GLU A 84 -1.27 15.74 9.22
CA GLU A 84 -1.40 16.81 8.24
C GLU A 84 -2.62 16.63 7.33
N GLN A 85 -2.89 15.42 6.90
CA GLN A 85 -4.00 15.10 5.97
C GLN A 85 -5.24 14.53 6.67
N SER A 86 -5.23 14.38 7.96
CA SER A 86 -6.32 13.74 8.74
C SER A 86 -6.69 12.35 8.21
N LEU A 87 -5.70 11.54 7.88
CA LEU A 87 -5.92 10.19 7.37
C LEU A 87 -6.44 9.27 8.48
N ASN A 88 -7.30 8.33 8.11
CA ASN A 88 -7.99 7.43 9.05
C ASN A 88 -7.66 5.94 8.85
N LEU A 89 -6.60 5.65 8.11
CA LEU A 89 -6.14 4.27 7.91
C LEU A 89 -4.67 4.13 8.33
N PRO A 90 -4.25 2.93 8.78
CA PRO A 90 -2.87 2.70 9.18
C PRO A 90 -1.89 2.80 8.01
N LEU A 91 -0.74 3.40 8.27
CA LEU A 91 0.40 3.44 7.34
C LEU A 91 1.57 2.68 7.96
N LEU A 92 2.15 1.75 7.21
CA LEU A 92 3.21 0.85 7.64
C LEU A 92 4.53 1.23 6.97
N ALA A 93 5.63 1.16 7.72
CA ALA A 93 6.96 1.55 7.28
C ALA A 93 7.76 0.34 6.81
N ASP A 94 8.03 0.25 5.50
CA ASP A 94 8.88 -0.77 4.86
C ASP A 94 10.21 -0.13 4.41
N GLU A 95 10.98 0.37 5.37
CA GLU A 95 12.16 1.22 5.11
C GLU A 95 13.27 0.51 4.34
N ASP A 96 13.41 -0.80 4.50
CA ASP A 96 14.39 -1.62 3.79
C ASP A 96 13.86 -2.25 2.49
N LEU A 97 12.61 -1.98 2.15
CA LEU A 97 11.91 -2.53 0.98
C LEU A 97 11.75 -4.06 0.99
N ALA A 98 11.93 -4.73 2.11
CA ALA A 98 11.85 -6.19 2.16
C ALA A 98 10.47 -6.70 1.74
N VAL A 99 9.42 -6.12 2.28
CA VAL A 99 8.03 -6.49 1.95
C VAL A 99 7.69 -6.10 0.52
N SER A 100 8.03 -4.89 0.09
CA SER A 100 7.80 -4.43 -1.28
C SER A 100 8.51 -5.32 -2.33
N LYS A 101 9.69 -5.84 -2.01
CA LYS A 101 10.41 -6.80 -2.86
C LYS A 101 9.71 -8.15 -2.90
N ASP A 102 9.26 -8.66 -1.76
CA ASP A 102 8.53 -9.94 -1.68
C ASP A 102 7.25 -9.90 -2.50
N TYR A 103 6.56 -8.76 -2.53
CA TYR A 103 5.37 -8.56 -3.35
C TYR A 103 5.67 -8.21 -4.82
N GLY A 104 6.94 -8.01 -5.16
CA GLY A 104 7.36 -7.72 -6.55
C GLY A 104 6.94 -6.34 -7.04
N VAL A 105 6.84 -5.36 -6.15
CA VAL A 105 6.35 -4.01 -6.48
C VAL A 105 7.44 -2.94 -6.43
N THR A 106 8.71 -3.33 -6.52
CA THR A 106 9.81 -2.37 -6.61
C THR A 106 10.31 -2.21 -8.03
N ALA A 107 10.72 -0.99 -8.38
CA ALA A 107 11.33 -0.66 -9.66
C ALA A 107 12.56 0.22 -9.48
N TRP A 108 13.52 0.10 -10.39
CA TRP A 108 14.66 1.02 -10.47
C TRP A 108 14.32 2.10 -11.49
N LEU A 109 14.33 3.36 -11.05
CA LEU A 109 14.08 4.51 -11.93
C LEU A 109 15.37 5.22 -12.34
N GLY A 110 16.46 5.00 -11.60
CA GLY A 110 17.73 5.64 -11.88
C GLY A 110 17.61 7.15 -12.05
N PRO A 111 18.31 7.73 -13.05
CA PRO A 111 18.28 9.19 -13.29
C PRO A 111 16.90 9.72 -13.66
N LEU A 112 15.95 8.88 -14.09
CA LEU A 112 14.61 9.33 -14.46
C LEU A 112 13.80 9.80 -13.27
N ALA A 113 14.12 9.34 -12.06
CA ALA A 113 13.42 9.75 -10.83
C ALA A 113 13.40 11.28 -10.64
N ARG A 114 14.48 11.98 -11.06
CA ARG A 114 14.59 13.44 -10.95
C ARG A 114 13.52 14.22 -11.73
N PHE A 115 12.88 13.58 -12.71
CA PHE A 115 11.81 14.18 -13.51
C PHE A 115 10.41 13.83 -13.01
N THR A 116 10.32 13.13 -11.88
CA THR A 116 9.06 12.68 -11.30
C THR A 116 8.84 13.32 -9.93
N GLU A 117 7.66 13.15 -9.37
CA GLU A 117 7.36 13.52 -7.98
C GLU A 117 8.18 12.70 -6.96
N LEU A 118 8.88 11.66 -7.41
CA LEU A 118 9.63 10.73 -6.58
C LEU A 118 11.10 11.15 -6.37
N LYS A 119 11.55 12.27 -6.94
CA LYS A 119 12.97 12.72 -6.87
C LYS A 119 13.55 12.77 -5.45
N GLU A 120 12.71 13.01 -4.45
CA GLU A 120 13.10 13.11 -3.04
C GLU A 120 12.72 11.85 -2.23
N LYS A 121 12.25 10.81 -2.90
CA LYS A 121 11.77 9.57 -2.28
C LYS A 121 12.67 8.37 -2.60
N GLU A 122 13.94 8.65 -2.94
CA GLU A 122 14.90 7.60 -3.23
C GLU A 122 15.13 6.70 -2.02
N THR A 123 15.11 5.42 -2.26
CA THR A 123 15.34 4.38 -1.25
C THR A 123 16.72 3.75 -1.44
N PRO A 124 17.17 2.89 -0.52
CA PRO A 124 18.42 2.16 -0.68
C PRO A 124 18.52 1.45 -2.04
N GLY A 125 19.61 1.71 -2.75
CA GLY A 125 19.85 1.15 -4.08
C GLY A 125 19.10 1.82 -5.24
N GLY A 126 18.53 3.00 -5.03
CA GLY A 126 17.81 3.75 -6.07
C GLY A 126 16.55 3.07 -6.58
N ARG A 127 15.93 2.26 -5.75
CA ARG A 127 14.67 1.59 -6.08
C ARG A 127 13.49 2.38 -5.53
N TYR A 128 12.35 2.21 -6.16
CA TYR A 128 11.10 2.87 -5.79
C TYR A 128 9.98 1.84 -5.67
N VAL A 129 9.01 2.12 -4.82
CA VAL A 129 7.80 1.30 -4.70
C VAL A 129 6.81 1.73 -5.77
N MET A 130 6.38 0.78 -6.59
CA MET A 130 5.30 0.99 -7.57
C MET A 130 3.96 1.00 -6.84
N ARG A 131 3.14 2.01 -7.15
CA ARG A 131 1.77 2.10 -6.63
C ARG A 131 0.99 0.84 -6.99
N SER A 132 0.50 0.13 -5.97
CA SER A 132 -0.09 -1.20 -6.17
C SER A 132 -1.18 -1.48 -5.15
N ILE A 133 -2.20 -2.22 -5.57
CA ILE A 133 -3.25 -2.72 -4.68
C ILE A 133 -3.25 -4.24 -4.75
N PHE A 134 -3.26 -4.86 -3.57
CA PHE A 134 -3.50 -6.30 -3.40
C PHE A 134 -4.71 -6.48 -2.50
N VAL A 135 -5.63 -7.33 -2.89
CA VAL A 135 -6.73 -7.77 -2.02
C VAL A 135 -6.49 -9.23 -1.65
N ILE A 136 -6.46 -9.49 -0.36
CA ILE A 136 -6.13 -10.77 0.24
C ILE A 136 -7.35 -11.24 1.02
N ASP A 137 -7.77 -12.49 0.79
CA ASP A 137 -8.92 -13.07 1.49
C ASP A 137 -8.58 -13.54 2.91
N GLY A 138 -9.59 -14.00 3.64
CA GLY A 138 -9.44 -14.48 5.02
C GLY A 138 -8.52 -15.71 5.16
N GLU A 139 -8.26 -16.43 4.08
CA GLU A 139 -7.32 -17.57 4.04
C GLU A 139 -5.89 -17.13 3.72
N GLY A 140 -5.68 -15.85 3.41
CA GLY A 140 -4.38 -15.29 3.07
C GLY A 140 -3.99 -15.46 1.60
N ILE A 141 -4.97 -15.67 0.73
CA ILE A 141 -4.73 -15.83 -0.71
C ILE A 141 -4.99 -14.52 -1.42
N VAL A 142 -4.09 -14.16 -2.33
CA VAL A 142 -4.25 -12.97 -3.18
C VAL A 142 -5.38 -13.21 -4.17
N ARG A 143 -6.41 -12.36 -4.13
CA ARG A 143 -7.59 -12.46 -5.01
C ARG A 143 -7.67 -11.35 -6.03
N TYR A 144 -6.97 -10.25 -5.81
CA TYR A 144 -6.88 -9.14 -6.75
C TYR A 144 -5.50 -8.52 -6.66
N ARG A 145 -4.99 -8.09 -7.79
CA ARG A 145 -3.70 -7.45 -7.92
C ARG A 145 -3.73 -6.39 -9.01
N HIS A 146 -3.34 -5.18 -8.67
CA HIS A 146 -3.10 -4.11 -9.64
C HIS A 146 -1.76 -3.44 -9.33
N VAL A 147 -0.91 -3.30 -10.33
CA VAL A 147 0.38 -2.60 -10.22
C VAL A 147 0.44 -1.50 -11.28
N SER A 148 0.51 -0.25 -10.83
CA SER A 148 0.65 0.90 -11.74
C SER A 148 2.12 1.08 -12.11
N ARG A 149 2.47 0.83 -13.35
CA ARG A 149 3.84 1.00 -13.86
C ARG A 149 4.23 2.47 -14.04
N THR A 150 3.25 3.34 -14.26
CA THR A 150 3.50 4.78 -14.46
C THR A 150 3.48 5.57 -13.18
N GLY A 151 2.90 5.02 -12.11
CA GLY A 151 2.73 5.68 -10.82
C GLY A 151 1.73 6.84 -10.80
N SER A 152 1.17 7.21 -11.96
CA SER A 152 0.30 8.38 -12.11
C SER A 152 -1.18 8.10 -11.83
N THR A 153 -1.55 6.83 -11.71
CA THR A 153 -2.94 6.41 -11.47
C THR A 153 -3.01 5.53 -10.24
N PHE A 154 -4.14 5.58 -9.54
CA PHE A 154 -4.42 4.72 -8.41
C PHE A 154 -5.80 4.11 -8.51
N GLN A 155 -6.01 3.00 -7.80
CA GLN A 155 -7.32 2.37 -7.70
C GLN A 155 -8.22 3.20 -6.78
N SER A 156 -9.41 3.52 -7.26
CA SER A 156 -10.42 4.23 -6.48
C SER A 156 -11.03 3.33 -5.40
N VAL A 157 -11.79 3.92 -4.48
CA VAL A 157 -12.56 3.14 -3.49
C VAL A 157 -13.56 2.22 -4.19
N ASP A 158 -14.15 2.65 -5.31
CA ASP A 158 -15.07 1.82 -6.10
C ASP A 158 -14.35 0.59 -6.69
N ASP A 159 -13.13 0.75 -7.19
CA ASP A 159 -12.32 -0.36 -7.68
C ASP A 159 -12.01 -1.37 -6.57
N ILE A 160 -11.68 -0.87 -5.38
CA ILE A 160 -11.41 -1.70 -4.20
C ILE A 160 -12.69 -2.43 -3.77
N GLU A 161 -13.82 -1.73 -3.72
CA GLU A 161 -15.12 -2.33 -3.37
C GLU A 161 -15.49 -3.46 -4.32
N GLN A 162 -15.33 -3.26 -5.62
CA GLN A 162 -15.58 -4.31 -6.63
C GLN A 162 -14.65 -5.51 -6.45
N ALA A 163 -13.38 -5.27 -6.17
CA ALA A 163 -12.40 -6.35 -5.93
C ALA A 163 -12.76 -7.16 -4.69
N VAL A 164 -13.17 -6.51 -3.60
CA VAL A 164 -13.59 -7.20 -2.36
C VAL A 164 -14.93 -7.92 -2.56
N ALA A 165 -15.89 -7.31 -3.26
CA ALA A 165 -17.18 -7.94 -3.57
C ALA A 165 -17.03 -9.24 -4.35
N GLY A 166 -16.01 -9.36 -5.19
CA GLY A 166 -15.68 -10.58 -5.92
C GLY A 166 -15.22 -11.75 -5.05
N LEU A 167 -14.99 -11.53 -3.73
CA LEU A 167 -14.59 -12.58 -2.78
C LEU A 167 -15.78 -13.30 -2.13
N ALA A 168 -16.97 -12.77 -2.30
CA ALA A 168 -18.18 -13.34 -1.72
C ALA A 168 -18.64 -14.62 -2.44
#